data_47e76e40b95c947db600e952f2afb49a
#
_entry.id   47e76e40b95c947db600e952f2afb49a
#
_cell.length_a   1.000
_cell.length_b   1.000
_cell.length_c   1.000
_cell.angle_alpha   90.00
_cell.angle_beta   90.00
_cell.angle_gamma   90.00
#
_symmetry.space_group_name_H-M   'P 1'
#
loop_
_entity.id
_entity.type
_entity.pdbx_description
1 polymer ?
#
loop_
_entity_poly.entity_id
_entity_poly.type
_entity_poly.pdbx_seq_one_letter_code
_entity_poly.pdbx_strand_id
1 'polypeptide(L)'
;MLKERPSVGLIIGLILAGICALVTLSFDIFDGDPVQFFIALVLAVAPVPLLLAGVLALDRMEPEPRANLAFAFAWGAGVAVLFAGLLNSLNLIYIEHQIGSAANARNLVATFGAPLVEETMKGLVLLGLLRFRRQELDGPTDGIIYASMVGLGFAMSENVSYYLAALSEHGPEGLAATVVLRGVLSPFAHPLFTSLIGISVAYAAQRRGANWVVLAGWAGAMVLHGLWNGLASFGGFPGLVVAYLVLMVLLFVELGVIFRDRKRIVGLIHRYLPPYERNGLINEADIFMLSSLKGRRQARQWAKAHGGKAGVRAMSDYQLAATELGLLHERASRGGTDERSFRERQRALADLMAHARMSFPLPGRHQQAAAKGVPPPGYAPGAPPPGTPPPGYGPGTPGSGPTGYGPDAPGSGPSPGYRAGAYGPPPGYGEPGPPPGATPPGPGAPPGTPPPGYGPGVPPGQGSGAPPEQGHPPPPDHPSPPFPGPPRWNPPPRT
;
A
#
# COMPACT_ATOMS: atom_id res chain seq x y z
N MET A 1 11.43 -9.51 -11.84
CA MET A 1 12.03 -9.55 -10.50
C MET A 1 13.47 -9.95 -10.67
N LEU A 2 14.35 -9.05 -10.38
CA LEU A 2 15.68 -9.44 -9.94
C LEU A 2 15.41 -10.35 -8.74
N LYS A 3 15.56 -11.67 -8.91
CA LYS A 3 15.49 -12.62 -7.82
C LYS A 3 16.69 -12.36 -6.93
N GLU A 4 16.61 -11.33 -6.11
CA GLU A 4 17.54 -11.20 -5.01
C GLU A 4 17.36 -12.46 -4.16
N ARG A 5 18.41 -13.23 -4.04
CA ARG A 5 18.42 -14.34 -3.09
C ARG A 5 18.12 -13.75 -1.73
N PRO A 6 17.23 -14.37 -0.94
CA PRO A 6 16.96 -13.86 0.40
C PRO A 6 18.27 -13.66 1.14
N SER A 7 18.45 -12.53 1.79
CA SER A 7 19.66 -12.22 2.55
C SER A 7 19.85 -13.28 3.64
N VAL A 8 21.10 -13.57 4.00
CA VAL A 8 21.42 -14.51 5.08
C VAL A 8 20.69 -14.14 6.38
N GLY A 9 20.60 -12.84 6.69
CA GLY A 9 19.87 -12.35 7.86
C GLY A 9 18.36 -12.68 7.81
N LEU A 10 17.73 -12.63 6.63
CA LEU A 10 16.33 -13.02 6.47
C LEU A 10 16.13 -14.52 6.69
N ILE A 11 17.04 -15.34 6.19
CA ILE A 11 16.99 -16.81 6.40
C ILE A 11 17.14 -17.14 7.88
N ILE A 12 18.12 -16.53 8.57
CA ILE A 12 18.31 -16.68 10.01
C ILE A 12 17.05 -16.24 10.76
N GLY A 13 16.49 -15.09 10.40
CA GLY A 13 15.27 -14.58 11.01
C GLY A 13 14.08 -15.52 10.84
N LEU A 14 13.90 -16.13 9.66
CA LEU A 14 12.87 -17.14 9.42
C LEU A 14 13.07 -18.41 10.26
N ILE A 15 14.31 -18.87 10.40
CA ILE A 15 14.63 -20.05 11.25
C ILE A 15 14.32 -19.74 12.71
N LEU A 16 14.75 -18.59 13.22
CA LEU A 16 14.48 -18.17 14.60
C LEU A 16 12.97 -18.01 14.86
N ALA A 17 12.24 -17.39 13.93
CA ALA A 17 10.79 -17.27 14.03
C ALA A 17 10.10 -18.65 14.03
N GLY A 18 10.56 -19.58 13.21
CA GLY A 18 10.08 -20.96 13.21
C GLY A 18 10.36 -21.69 14.53
N ILE A 19 11.54 -21.52 15.11
CA ILE A 19 11.88 -22.07 16.44
C ILE A 19 10.95 -21.48 17.50
N CYS A 20 10.74 -20.16 17.52
CA CYS A 20 9.81 -19.51 18.45
C CYS A 20 8.38 -20.06 18.30
N ALA A 21 7.90 -20.26 17.07
CA ALA A 21 6.59 -20.85 16.83
C ALA A 21 6.49 -22.28 17.38
N LEU A 22 7.52 -23.11 17.17
CA LEU A 22 7.57 -24.46 17.73
C LEU A 22 7.59 -24.45 19.27
N VAL A 23 8.30 -23.49 19.87
CA VAL A 23 8.32 -23.34 21.33
C VAL A 23 6.92 -22.96 21.84
N THR A 24 6.24 -22.00 21.19
CA THR A 24 4.85 -21.63 21.55
C THR A 24 3.93 -22.84 21.48
N LEU A 25 3.93 -23.56 20.35
CA LEU A 25 3.09 -24.74 20.16
C LEU A 25 3.45 -25.88 21.13
N SER A 26 4.71 -25.96 21.58
CA SER A 26 5.09 -26.96 22.60
C SER A 26 4.46 -26.68 23.96
N PHE A 27 4.31 -25.43 24.37
CA PHE A 27 3.56 -25.08 25.58
C PHE A 27 2.09 -25.52 25.44
N ASP A 28 1.43 -25.19 24.32
CA ASP A 28 0.03 -25.58 24.09
C ASP A 28 -0.17 -27.12 24.11
N ILE A 29 0.77 -27.91 23.57
CA ILE A 29 0.66 -29.37 23.56
C ILE A 29 0.92 -30.01 24.94
N PHE A 30 1.80 -29.39 25.75
CA PHE A 30 2.09 -29.88 27.11
C PHE A 30 0.99 -29.50 28.10
N ASP A 31 0.29 -28.40 27.90
CA ASP A 31 -0.80 -27.93 28.74
C ASP A 31 -2.13 -28.62 28.42
N GLY A 32 -2.28 -29.32 27.28
CA GLY A 32 -3.51 -29.89 26.80
C GLY A 32 -3.43 -31.38 26.41
N ASP A 33 -4.62 -31.96 26.11
CA ASP A 33 -4.72 -33.26 25.46
C ASP A 33 -4.23 -33.15 24.00
N PRO A 34 -3.36 -34.08 23.51
CA PRO A 34 -2.83 -34.02 22.15
C PRO A 34 -3.90 -34.02 21.05
N VAL A 35 -5.06 -34.65 21.27
CA VAL A 35 -6.16 -34.67 20.29
C VAL A 35 -6.84 -33.30 20.26
N GLN A 36 -7.09 -32.70 21.44
CA GLN A 36 -7.66 -31.35 21.52
C GLN A 36 -6.73 -30.31 20.91
N PHE A 37 -5.43 -30.41 21.17
CA PHE A 37 -4.42 -29.56 20.54
C PHE A 37 -4.46 -29.69 19.01
N PHE A 38 -4.51 -30.91 18.47
CA PHE A 38 -4.56 -31.10 17.00
C PHE A 38 -5.84 -30.52 16.38
N ILE A 39 -7.00 -30.65 17.07
CA ILE A 39 -8.25 -30.04 16.63
C ILE A 39 -8.12 -28.50 16.61
N ALA A 40 -7.61 -27.90 17.69
CA ALA A 40 -7.40 -26.47 17.81
C ALA A 40 -6.45 -25.95 16.72
N LEU A 41 -5.34 -26.66 16.48
CA LEU A 41 -4.36 -26.29 15.43
C LEU A 41 -4.98 -26.33 14.03
N VAL A 42 -5.72 -27.38 13.70
CA VAL A 42 -6.37 -27.49 12.37
C VAL A 42 -7.37 -26.36 12.18
N LEU A 43 -8.19 -26.05 13.18
CA LEU A 43 -9.18 -24.97 13.10
C LEU A 43 -8.53 -23.59 13.03
N ALA A 44 -7.40 -23.37 13.69
CA ALA A 44 -6.67 -22.10 13.64
C ALA A 44 -5.99 -21.88 12.29
N VAL A 45 -5.46 -22.93 11.68
CA VAL A 45 -4.75 -22.87 10.38
C VAL A 45 -5.72 -22.83 9.18
N ALA A 46 -6.89 -23.47 9.29
CA ALA A 46 -7.83 -23.64 8.18
C ALA A 46 -8.22 -22.33 7.46
N PRO A 47 -8.54 -21.21 8.12
CA PRO A 47 -8.89 -19.96 7.45
C PRO A 47 -7.69 -19.22 6.84
N VAL A 48 -6.46 -19.49 7.29
CA VAL A 48 -5.25 -18.72 6.95
C VAL A 48 -4.98 -18.66 5.45
N PRO A 49 -5.07 -19.73 4.65
CA PRO A 49 -4.84 -19.66 3.21
C PRO A 49 -5.80 -18.69 2.50
N LEU A 50 -7.07 -18.67 2.91
CA LEU A 50 -8.08 -17.75 2.35
C LEU A 50 -7.77 -16.29 2.73
N LEU A 51 -7.43 -16.05 3.99
CA LEU A 51 -7.10 -14.72 4.49
C LEU A 51 -5.81 -14.17 3.84
N LEU A 52 -4.78 -15.00 3.71
CA LEU A 52 -3.56 -14.64 2.97
C LEU A 52 -3.86 -14.33 1.50
N ALA A 53 -4.70 -15.11 0.84
CA ALA A 53 -5.11 -14.82 -0.53
C ALA A 53 -5.84 -13.48 -0.64
N GLY A 54 -6.64 -13.11 0.37
CA GLY A 54 -7.29 -11.80 0.50
C GLY A 54 -6.26 -10.67 0.60
N VAL A 55 -5.32 -10.76 1.54
CA VAL A 55 -4.24 -9.76 1.71
C VAL A 55 -3.41 -9.62 0.43
N LEU A 56 -2.94 -10.73 -0.15
CA LEU A 56 -2.17 -10.71 -1.41
C LEU A 56 -2.99 -10.21 -2.61
N ALA A 57 -4.33 -10.26 -2.54
CA ALA A 57 -5.18 -9.66 -3.57
C ALA A 57 -5.23 -8.13 -3.48
N LEU A 58 -4.95 -7.55 -2.32
CA LEU A 58 -4.83 -6.10 -2.15
C LEU A 58 -3.51 -5.57 -2.72
N ASP A 59 -2.48 -6.40 -2.73
CA ASP A 59 -1.10 -6.11 -3.16
C ASP A 59 -0.82 -6.35 -4.66
N ARG A 60 -1.83 -6.32 -5.51
CA ARG A 60 -1.68 -6.72 -6.94
C ARG A 60 -1.05 -5.66 -7.84
N MET A 61 -1.01 -4.42 -7.43
CA MET A 61 -0.45 -3.33 -8.25
C MET A 61 1.08 -3.31 -8.16
N GLU A 62 1.61 -3.59 -6.99
CA GLU A 62 3.03 -3.58 -6.64
C GLU A 62 3.32 -4.70 -5.64
N PRO A 63 3.40 -5.96 -6.09
CA PRO A 63 3.56 -7.10 -5.20
C PRO A 63 4.86 -7.07 -4.42
N GLU A 64 4.76 -7.14 -3.10
CA GLU A 64 5.88 -7.20 -2.19
C GLU A 64 6.71 -8.49 -2.31
N PRO A 65 8.01 -8.45 -1.96
CA PRO A 65 8.86 -9.62 -1.99
C PRO A 65 8.34 -10.74 -1.08
N ARG A 66 8.03 -11.90 -1.66
CA ARG A 66 7.42 -13.02 -0.95
C ARG A 66 8.21 -13.48 0.27
N ALA A 67 9.54 -13.39 0.22
CA ALA A 67 10.39 -13.77 1.34
C ALA A 67 10.21 -12.84 2.53
N ASN A 68 10.03 -11.53 2.30
CA ASN A 68 9.78 -10.55 3.35
C ASN A 68 8.38 -10.72 3.93
N LEU A 69 7.36 -10.98 3.08
CA LEU A 69 6.00 -11.30 3.54
C LEU A 69 5.98 -12.57 4.39
N ALA A 70 6.68 -13.63 3.96
CA ALA A 70 6.82 -14.85 4.74
C ALA A 70 7.51 -14.61 6.09
N PHE A 71 8.52 -13.74 6.11
CA PHE A 71 9.19 -13.36 7.36
C PHE A 71 8.27 -12.55 8.29
N ALA A 72 7.51 -11.59 7.76
CA ALA A 72 6.54 -10.83 8.54
C ALA A 72 5.47 -11.75 9.17
N PHE A 73 4.93 -12.70 8.40
CA PHE A 73 4.01 -13.70 8.90
C PHE A 73 4.64 -14.60 9.96
N ALA A 74 5.84 -15.14 9.70
CA ALA A 74 6.56 -16.00 10.64
C ALA A 74 6.94 -15.27 11.93
N TRP A 75 7.30 -13.97 11.85
CA TRP A 75 7.52 -13.12 13.02
C TRP A 75 6.27 -13.05 13.89
N GLY A 76 5.10 -12.79 13.32
CA GLY A 76 3.82 -12.78 14.02
C GLY A 76 3.52 -14.12 14.66
N ALA A 77 3.62 -15.20 13.88
CA ALA A 77 3.28 -16.56 14.31
C ALA A 77 4.24 -17.17 15.35
N GLY A 78 5.47 -16.65 15.43
CA GLY A 78 6.49 -17.20 16.34
C GLY A 78 6.98 -16.17 17.34
N VAL A 79 7.78 -15.20 16.89
CA VAL A 79 8.46 -14.28 17.81
C VAL A 79 7.44 -13.43 18.60
N ALA A 80 6.52 -12.78 17.87
CA ALA A 80 5.60 -11.86 18.54
C ALA A 80 4.68 -12.59 19.52
N VAL A 81 4.11 -13.73 19.14
CA VAL A 81 3.19 -14.48 20.00
C VAL A 81 3.91 -15.09 21.21
N LEU A 82 5.13 -15.63 21.04
CA LEU A 82 5.89 -16.22 22.15
C LEU A 82 6.20 -15.18 23.24
N PHE A 83 6.83 -14.06 22.81
CA PHE A 83 7.21 -13.03 23.77
C PHE A 83 6.00 -12.28 24.35
N ALA A 84 4.94 -12.08 23.56
CA ALA A 84 3.71 -11.50 24.07
C ALA A 84 3.04 -12.44 25.09
N GLY A 85 2.96 -13.72 24.81
CA GLY A 85 2.40 -14.71 25.75
C GLY A 85 3.17 -14.75 27.07
N LEU A 86 4.51 -14.80 27.02
CA LEU A 86 5.35 -14.77 28.24
C LEU A 86 5.14 -13.48 29.06
N LEU A 87 5.16 -12.32 28.40
CA LEU A 87 4.98 -11.03 29.08
C LEU A 87 3.57 -10.85 29.62
N ASN A 88 2.55 -11.29 28.88
CA ASN A 88 1.16 -11.24 29.33
C ASN A 88 0.93 -12.17 30.54
N SER A 89 1.55 -13.35 30.55
CA SER A 89 1.49 -14.27 31.69
C SER A 89 2.14 -13.68 32.95
N LEU A 90 3.32 -13.06 32.81
CA LEU A 90 3.99 -12.36 33.91
C LEU A 90 3.16 -11.18 34.43
N ASN A 91 2.55 -10.42 33.51
CA ASN A 91 1.69 -9.28 33.83
C ASN A 91 0.42 -9.77 34.58
N LEU A 92 -0.16 -10.88 34.14
CA LEU A 92 -1.31 -11.48 34.80
C LEU A 92 -1.00 -11.90 36.24
N ILE A 93 0.10 -12.63 36.47
CA ILE A 93 0.56 -13.03 37.78
C ILE A 93 0.78 -11.81 38.69
N TYR A 94 1.42 -10.77 38.16
CA TYR A 94 1.66 -9.55 38.93
C TYR A 94 0.37 -8.83 39.33
N ILE A 95 -0.53 -8.61 38.37
CA ILE A 95 -1.79 -7.88 38.61
C ILE A 95 -2.70 -8.70 39.53
N GLU A 96 -2.80 -10.02 39.37
CA GLU A 96 -3.58 -10.89 40.24
C GLU A 96 -3.09 -10.83 41.69
N HIS A 97 -1.77 -10.82 41.89
CA HIS A 97 -1.18 -10.65 43.23
C HIS A 97 -1.53 -9.28 43.84
N GLN A 98 -1.61 -8.20 43.05
CA GLN A 98 -1.94 -6.88 43.57
C GLN A 98 -3.41 -6.69 43.94
N ILE A 99 -4.34 -7.29 43.16
CA ILE A 99 -5.78 -7.03 43.32
C ILE A 99 -6.52 -8.19 43.98
N GLY A 100 -5.91 -9.35 44.13
CA GLY A 100 -6.49 -10.51 44.80
C GLY A 100 -7.69 -11.15 44.09
N SER A 101 -7.87 -10.88 42.78
CA SER A 101 -8.97 -11.40 41.97
C SER A 101 -8.49 -11.79 40.58
N ALA A 102 -8.45 -13.10 40.32
CA ALA A 102 -8.03 -13.65 39.02
C ALA A 102 -8.92 -13.17 37.85
N ALA A 103 -10.24 -13.07 38.05
CA ALA A 103 -11.16 -12.62 37.01
C ALA A 103 -10.92 -11.13 36.62
N ASN A 104 -10.78 -10.26 37.63
CA ASN A 104 -10.52 -8.85 37.40
C ASN A 104 -9.13 -8.64 36.82
N ALA A 105 -8.12 -9.41 37.25
CA ALA A 105 -6.77 -9.38 36.70
C ALA A 105 -6.77 -9.75 35.20
N ARG A 106 -7.44 -10.83 34.81
CA ARG A 106 -7.59 -11.23 33.40
C ARG A 106 -8.22 -10.14 32.58
N ASN A 107 -9.31 -9.53 33.03
CA ASN A 107 -9.98 -8.46 32.29
C ASN A 107 -9.11 -7.21 32.14
N LEU A 108 -8.38 -6.80 33.17
CA LEU A 108 -7.46 -5.65 33.12
C LEU A 108 -6.27 -5.92 32.21
N VAL A 109 -5.67 -7.11 32.32
CA VAL A 109 -4.54 -7.48 31.43
C VAL A 109 -5.02 -7.58 30.00
N ALA A 110 -6.16 -8.20 29.71
CA ALA A 110 -6.71 -8.30 28.36
C ALA A 110 -7.00 -6.90 27.75
N THR A 111 -7.50 -5.94 28.56
CA THR A 111 -7.89 -4.62 28.09
C THR A 111 -6.72 -3.66 27.91
N PHE A 112 -5.72 -3.71 28.79
CA PHE A 112 -4.62 -2.72 28.80
C PHE A 112 -3.25 -3.34 28.59
N GLY A 113 -2.94 -4.44 29.28
CA GLY A 113 -1.63 -5.08 29.25
C GLY A 113 -1.34 -5.77 27.92
N ALA A 114 -2.25 -6.62 27.47
CA ALA A 114 -2.10 -7.40 26.25
C ALA A 114 -1.98 -6.49 25.00
N PRO A 115 -2.84 -5.48 24.78
CA PRO A 115 -2.67 -4.58 23.64
C PRO A 115 -1.32 -3.85 23.62
N LEU A 116 -0.83 -3.41 24.79
CA LEU A 116 0.49 -2.77 24.90
C LEU A 116 1.61 -3.72 24.47
N VAL A 117 1.63 -4.92 25.01
CA VAL A 117 2.69 -5.90 24.77
C VAL A 117 2.60 -6.43 23.34
N GLU A 118 1.42 -6.85 22.92
CA GLU A 118 1.22 -7.51 21.62
C GLU A 118 1.47 -6.57 20.46
N GLU A 119 0.91 -5.35 20.45
CA GLU A 119 1.14 -4.41 19.36
C GLU A 119 2.60 -3.93 19.34
N THR A 120 3.28 -3.91 20.50
CA THR A 120 4.73 -3.67 20.55
C THR A 120 5.50 -4.82 19.89
N MET A 121 5.23 -6.08 20.25
CA MET A 121 5.93 -7.23 19.66
C MET A 121 5.67 -7.38 18.16
N LYS A 122 4.43 -7.13 17.73
CA LYS A 122 4.05 -7.09 16.30
C LYS A 122 4.73 -5.93 15.58
N GLY A 123 4.81 -4.75 16.19
CA GLY A 123 5.39 -3.54 15.62
C GLY A 123 6.91 -3.60 15.42
N LEU A 124 7.65 -4.38 16.21
CA LEU A 124 9.12 -4.46 16.14
C LEU A 124 9.63 -4.86 14.76
N VAL A 125 8.99 -5.79 14.06
CA VAL A 125 9.39 -6.18 12.70
C VAL A 125 9.12 -5.07 11.70
N LEU A 126 8.04 -4.29 11.87
CA LEU A 126 7.73 -3.14 11.03
C LEU A 126 8.76 -2.03 11.22
N LEU A 127 9.23 -1.81 12.45
CA LEU A 127 10.36 -0.93 12.74
C LEU A 127 11.66 -1.45 12.12
N GLY A 128 11.85 -2.77 12.10
CA GLY A 128 12.95 -3.43 11.39
C GLY A 128 12.92 -3.13 9.90
N LEU A 129 11.74 -3.20 9.26
CA LEU A 129 11.56 -2.81 7.86
C LEU A 129 11.89 -1.33 7.63
N LEU A 130 11.42 -0.43 8.48
CA LEU A 130 11.75 0.99 8.41
C LEU A 130 13.26 1.24 8.50
N ARG A 131 13.98 0.47 9.32
CA ARG A 131 15.41 0.65 9.56
C ARG A 131 16.28 0.04 8.46
N PHE A 132 15.90 -1.14 7.95
CA PHE A 132 16.75 -1.97 7.09
C PHE A 132 16.23 -2.10 5.65
N ARG A 133 14.93 -1.90 5.43
CA ARG A 133 14.25 -2.09 4.16
C ARG A 133 13.34 -0.91 3.79
N ARG A 134 13.71 0.29 4.22
CA ARG A 134 12.95 1.53 4.02
C ARG A 134 12.48 1.74 2.58
N GLN A 135 13.20 1.21 1.62
CA GLN A 135 12.91 1.37 0.19
C GLN A 135 11.75 0.48 -0.30
N GLU A 136 11.30 -0.46 0.52
CA GLU A 136 10.14 -1.32 0.24
C GLU A 136 8.85 -0.71 0.81
N LEU A 137 8.90 0.47 1.42
CA LEU A 137 7.76 1.14 2.03
C LEU A 137 7.43 2.41 1.23
N ASP A 138 6.90 2.21 0.02
CA ASP A 138 6.61 3.27 -0.94
C ASP A 138 5.24 3.91 -0.79
N GLY A 139 4.33 3.19 -0.13
CA GLY A 139 2.96 3.61 0.09
C GLY A 139 2.36 3.12 1.42
N PRO A 140 1.21 3.68 1.82
CA PRO A 140 0.49 3.18 2.97
C PRO A 140 0.00 1.74 2.77
N THR A 141 -0.22 1.32 1.51
CA THR A 141 -0.61 -0.06 1.16
C THR A 141 0.43 -1.06 1.61
N ASP A 142 1.73 -0.78 1.40
CA ASP A 142 2.82 -1.68 1.79
C ASP A 142 2.84 -1.87 3.31
N GLY A 143 2.68 -0.76 4.06
CA GLY A 143 2.55 -0.81 5.52
C GLY A 143 1.38 -1.68 5.98
N ILE A 144 0.21 -1.57 5.34
CA ILE A 144 -0.98 -2.40 5.63
C ILE A 144 -0.69 -3.86 5.31
N ILE A 145 -0.06 -4.16 4.17
CA ILE A 145 0.25 -5.54 3.74
C ILE A 145 1.20 -6.21 4.73
N TYR A 146 2.34 -5.57 5.05
CA TYR A 146 3.28 -6.13 6.03
C TYR A 146 2.65 -6.30 7.42
N ALA A 147 1.90 -5.31 7.90
CA ALA A 147 1.19 -5.38 9.17
C ALA A 147 0.14 -6.49 9.19
N SER A 148 -0.60 -6.66 8.08
CA SER A 148 -1.58 -7.74 7.92
C SER A 148 -0.92 -9.12 7.97
N MET A 149 0.25 -9.27 7.36
CA MET A 149 1.01 -10.53 7.44
C MET A 149 1.42 -10.86 8.87
N VAL A 150 1.93 -9.87 9.62
CA VAL A 150 2.27 -10.03 11.04
C VAL A 150 1.03 -10.36 11.87
N GLY A 151 -0.05 -9.60 11.69
CA GLY A 151 -1.30 -9.77 12.43
C GLY A 151 -1.97 -11.13 12.17
N LEU A 152 -1.95 -11.63 10.91
CA LEU A 152 -2.48 -12.94 10.56
C LEU A 152 -1.64 -14.07 11.16
N GLY A 153 -0.30 -13.96 11.12
CA GLY A 153 0.58 -14.94 11.76
C GLY A 153 0.36 -15.00 13.25
N PHE A 154 0.26 -13.86 13.92
CA PHE A 154 -0.05 -13.74 15.33
C PHE A 154 -1.40 -14.37 15.67
N ALA A 155 -2.48 -13.95 14.99
CA ALA A 155 -3.82 -14.46 15.20
C ALA A 155 -3.93 -15.97 15.01
N MET A 156 -3.22 -16.53 14.02
CA MET A 156 -3.19 -17.98 13.79
C MET A 156 -2.66 -18.72 15.04
N SER A 157 -1.49 -18.34 15.54
CA SER A 157 -0.87 -19.01 16.67
C SER A 157 -1.63 -18.77 17.97
N GLU A 158 -2.09 -17.55 18.21
CA GLU A 158 -2.90 -17.21 19.37
C GLU A 158 -4.24 -17.96 19.40
N ASN A 159 -4.88 -18.16 18.23
CA ASN A 159 -6.12 -18.92 18.14
C ASN A 159 -5.96 -20.38 18.54
N VAL A 160 -4.77 -21.00 18.39
CA VAL A 160 -4.53 -22.36 18.89
C VAL A 160 -4.79 -22.42 20.42
N SER A 161 -4.17 -21.51 21.17
CA SER A 161 -4.33 -21.43 22.63
C SER A 161 -5.77 -21.10 23.03
N TYR A 162 -6.44 -20.16 22.34
CA TYR A 162 -7.85 -19.83 22.65
C TYR A 162 -8.81 -20.98 22.35
N TYR A 163 -8.60 -21.71 21.26
CA TYR A 163 -9.46 -22.83 20.88
C TYR A 163 -9.23 -24.03 21.82
N LEU A 164 -7.98 -24.26 22.22
CA LEU A 164 -7.64 -25.27 23.20
C LEU A 164 -8.28 -24.98 24.56
N ALA A 165 -8.13 -23.76 25.08
CA ALA A 165 -8.75 -23.32 26.31
C ALA A 165 -10.28 -23.42 26.26
N ALA A 166 -10.91 -22.94 25.17
CA ALA A 166 -12.37 -23.04 25.04
C ALA A 166 -12.88 -24.48 24.98
N LEU A 167 -12.12 -25.37 24.31
CA LEU A 167 -12.47 -26.80 24.26
C LEU A 167 -12.32 -27.49 25.61
N SER A 168 -11.25 -27.19 26.34
CA SER A 168 -10.99 -27.79 27.65
C SER A 168 -11.92 -27.29 28.77
N GLU A 169 -12.25 -25.98 28.77
CA GLU A 169 -13.06 -25.36 29.80
C GLU A 169 -14.57 -25.47 29.54
N HIS A 170 -15.01 -25.40 28.27
CA HIS A 170 -16.41 -25.28 27.89
C HIS A 170 -16.87 -26.34 26.88
N GLY A 171 -16.01 -27.31 26.56
CA GLY A 171 -16.31 -28.40 25.62
C GLY A 171 -16.52 -27.94 24.16
N PRO A 172 -17.13 -28.81 23.32
CA PRO A 172 -17.31 -28.55 21.90
C PRO A 172 -18.13 -27.30 21.58
N GLU A 173 -19.09 -26.93 22.42
CA GLU A 173 -19.93 -25.73 22.25
C GLU A 173 -19.11 -24.45 22.44
N GLY A 174 -18.27 -24.41 23.49
CA GLY A 174 -17.34 -23.30 23.72
C GLY A 174 -16.33 -23.13 22.58
N LEU A 175 -15.78 -24.25 22.10
CA LEU A 175 -14.90 -24.25 20.93
C LEU A 175 -15.62 -23.67 19.72
N ALA A 176 -16.84 -24.15 19.40
CA ALA A 176 -17.60 -23.69 18.23
C ALA A 176 -17.88 -22.18 18.31
N ALA A 177 -18.31 -21.68 19.49
CA ALA A 177 -18.53 -20.26 19.71
C ALA A 177 -17.24 -19.44 19.49
N THR A 178 -16.11 -19.90 20.04
CA THR A 178 -14.82 -19.21 19.91
C THR A 178 -14.30 -19.21 18.48
N VAL A 179 -14.46 -20.32 17.76
CA VAL A 179 -14.10 -20.41 16.31
C VAL A 179 -14.94 -19.43 15.48
N VAL A 180 -16.25 -19.35 15.75
CA VAL A 180 -17.11 -18.38 15.03
C VAL A 180 -16.68 -16.95 15.34
N LEU A 181 -16.49 -16.61 16.61
CA LEU A 181 -16.13 -15.25 17.01
C LEU A 181 -14.77 -14.83 16.48
N ARG A 182 -13.72 -15.65 16.68
CA ARG A 182 -12.34 -15.29 16.34
C ARG A 182 -11.94 -15.66 14.91
N GLY A 183 -12.36 -16.83 14.43
CA GLY A 183 -11.96 -17.35 13.12
C GLY A 183 -12.83 -16.90 11.96
N VAL A 184 -14.11 -16.56 12.19
CA VAL A 184 -15.06 -16.18 11.13
C VAL A 184 -15.43 -14.70 11.19
N LEU A 185 -15.84 -14.22 12.37
CA LEU A 185 -16.33 -12.85 12.49
C LEU A 185 -15.22 -11.80 12.68
N SER A 186 -14.11 -12.14 13.32
CA SER A 186 -13.00 -11.19 13.55
C SER A 186 -11.61 -11.66 13.09
N PRO A 187 -11.48 -12.39 11.95
CA PRO A 187 -10.18 -12.90 11.54
C PRO A 187 -9.18 -11.81 11.16
N PHE A 188 -9.68 -10.61 10.86
CA PHE A 188 -8.86 -9.45 10.49
C PHE A 188 -8.65 -8.46 11.65
N ALA A 189 -9.09 -8.75 12.89
CA ALA A 189 -8.95 -7.82 14.00
C ALA A 189 -7.48 -7.41 14.24
N HIS A 190 -6.58 -8.38 14.43
CA HIS A 190 -5.14 -8.10 14.61
C HIS A 190 -4.50 -7.43 13.37
N PRO A 191 -4.73 -7.90 12.13
CA PRO A 191 -4.33 -7.16 10.92
C PRO A 191 -4.71 -5.69 10.94
N LEU A 192 -5.98 -5.38 11.25
CA LEU A 192 -6.51 -4.01 11.22
C LEU A 192 -5.88 -3.13 12.31
N PHE A 193 -5.68 -3.64 13.53
CA PHE A 193 -5.03 -2.85 14.59
C PHE A 193 -3.58 -2.58 14.25
N THR A 194 -2.82 -3.62 13.89
CA THR A 194 -1.39 -3.52 13.57
C THR A 194 -1.14 -2.67 12.31
N SER A 195 -2.12 -2.57 11.39
CA SER A 195 -1.99 -1.76 10.17
C SER A 195 -1.81 -0.27 10.46
N LEU A 196 -2.30 0.24 11.60
CA LEU A 196 -2.02 1.63 12.01
C LEU A 196 -0.52 1.86 12.24
N ILE A 197 0.18 0.86 12.81
CA ILE A 197 1.64 0.90 12.91
C ILE A 197 2.24 0.82 11.51
N GLY A 198 1.76 -0.09 10.66
CA GLY A 198 2.23 -0.25 9.28
C GLY A 198 2.12 1.03 8.45
N ILE A 199 0.94 1.68 8.46
CA ILE A 199 0.71 2.95 7.76
C ILE A 199 1.65 4.04 8.27
N SER A 200 1.83 4.14 9.59
CA SER A 200 2.69 5.14 10.21
C SER A 200 4.17 4.92 9.88
N VAL A 201 4.61 3.67 9.85
CA VAL A 201 5.96 3.25 9.43
C VAL A 201 6.20 3.57 7.96
N ALA A 202 5.26 3.26 7.07
CA ALA A 202 5.34 3.62 5.65
C ALA A 202 5.37 5.13 5.43
N TYR A 203 4.60 5.89 6.20
CA TYR A 203 4.64 7.35 6.17
C TYR A 203 6.01 7.89 6.62
N ALA A 204 6.57 7.37 7.72
CA ALA A 204 7.91 7.74 8.22
C ALA A 204 9.03 7.33 7.24
N ALA A 205 8.83 6.22 6.49
CA ALA A 205 9.76 5.81 5.45
C ALA A 205 9.87 6.83 4.32
N GLN A 206 8.79 7.50 3.98
CA GLN A 206 8.72 8.46 2.86
C GLN A 206 9.15 9.89 3.26
N ARG A 207 9.20 10.22 4.55
CA ARG A 207 9.47 11.57 5.04
C ARG A 207 10.57 11.59 6.11
N ARG A 208 11.58 12.42 5.90
CA ARG A 208 12.62 12.64 6.91
C ARG A 208 12.03 13.38 8.11
N GLY A 209 12.39 12.96 9.32
CA GLY A 209 11.95 13.61 10.57
C GLY A 209 10.54 13.26 11.05
N ALA A 210 9.82 12.38 10.33
CA ALA A 210 8.44 11.99 10.68
C ALA A 210 8.37 10.74 11.59
N ASN A 211 9.46 10.34 12.25
CA ASN A 211 9.50 9.14 13.08
C ASN A 211 8.51 9.17 14.27
N TRP A 212 8.14 10.37 14.75
CA TRP A 212 7.14 10.53 15.81
C TRP A 212 5.75 9.97 15.42
N VAL A 213 5.43 9.93 14.10
CA VAL A 213 4.17 9.38 13.59
C VAL A 213 4.06 7.90 13.90
N VAL A 214 5.19 7.19 13.99
CA VAL A 214 5.21 5.76 14.35
C VAL A 214 4.67 5.55 15.77
N LEU A 215 5.02 6.43 16.71
CA LEU A 215 4.46 6.38 18.07
C LEU A 215 2.94 6.63 18.07
N ALA A 216 2.45 7.53 17.22
CA ALA A 216 1.02 7.79 17.09
C ALA A 216 0.29 6.56 16.51
N GLY A 217 0.86 5.92 15.47
CA GLY A 217 0.30 4.69 14.90
C GLY A 217 0.27 3.54 15.90
N TRP A 218 1.36 3.37 16.67
CA TRP A 218 1.45 2.37 17.73
C TRP A 218 0.44 2.63 18.86
N ALA A 219 0.32 3.86 19.35
CA ALA A 219 -0.68 4.23 20.35
C ALA A 219 -2.11 4.00 19.82
N GLY A 220 -2.37 4.34 18.56
CA GLY A 220 -3.66 4.08 17.91
C GLY A 220 -3.99 2.59 17.84
N ALA A 221 -3.02 1.74 17.48
CA ALA A 221 -3.18 0.29 17.45
C ALA A 221 -3.53 -0.27 18.83
N MET A 222 -2.79 0.16 19.86
CA MET A 222 -3.07 -0.23 21.25
C MET A 222 -4.46 0.18 21.74
N VAL A 223 -4.86 1.43 21.46
CA VAL A 223 -6.17 1.95 21.86
C VAL A 223 -7.29 1.17 21.20
N LEU A 224 -7.22 0.92 19.89
CA LEU A 224 -8.25 0.15 19.18
C LEU A 224 -8.28 -1.30 19.60
N HIS A 225 -7.13 -1.92 19.82
CA HIS A 225 -7.05 -3.28 20.33
C HIS A 225 -7.60 -3.37 21.78
N GLY A 226 -7.21 -2.44 22.64
CA GLY A 226 -7.73 -2.36 24.01
C GLY A 226 -9.23 -2.09 24.08
N LEU A 227 -9.73 -1.21 23.20
CA LEU A 227 -11.15 -0.96 23.05
C LEU A 227 -11.92 -2.23 22.63
N TRP A 228 -11.38 -2.98 21.64
CA TRP A 228 -11.92 -4.26 21.21
C TRP A 228 -12.02 -5.24 22.39
N ASN A 229 -10.92 -5.47 23.10
CA ASN A 229 -10.86 -6.39 24.23
C ASN A 229 -11.73 -5.92 25.41
N GLY A 230 -11.71 -4.62 25.73
CA GLY A 230 -12.51 -4.06 26.81
C GLY A 230 -14.01 -4.14 26.55
N LEU A 231 -14.46 -3.81 25.34
CA LEU A 231 -15.87 -3.94 24.96
C LEU A 231 -16.34 -5.40 24.98
N ALA A 232 -15.49 -6.33 24.56
CA ALA A 232 -15.79 -7.77 24.61
C ALA A 232 -15.82 -8.29 26.05
N SER A 233 -14.92 -7.82 26.94
CA SER A 233 -14.79 -8.31 28.32
C SER A 233 -15.82 -7.71 29.30
N PHE A 234 -16.10 -6.42 29.20
CA PHE A 234 -16.95 -5.68 30.13
C PHE A 234 -18.33 -5.32 29.57
N GLY A 235 -18.47 -5.25 28.24
CA GLY A 235 -19.69 -4.76 27.60
C GLY A 235 -20.72 -5.82 27.28
N GLY A 236 -20.45 -7.11 27.53
CA GLY A 236 -21.31 -8.21 27.15
C GLY A 236 -21.70 -8.18 25.67
N PHE A 237 -22.92 -8.67 25.34
CA PHE A 237 -23.38 -8.70 23.96
C PHE A 237 -23.47 -7.29 23.30
N PRO A 238 -24.01 -6.24 23.95
CA PRO A 238 -23.99 -4.89 23.38
C PRO A 238 -22.58 -4.35 23.13
N GLY A 239 -21.65 -4.59 24.06
CA GLY A 239 -20.24 -4.21 23.87
C GLY A 239 -19.62 -4.89 22.68
N LEU A 240 -19.89 -6.18 22.49
CA LEU A 240 -19.42 -6.94 21.34
C LEU A 240 -19.95 -6.36 20.02
N VAL A 241 -21.23 -6.00 19.96
CA VAL A 241 -21.81 -5.36 18.77
C VAL A 241 -21.09 -4.04 18.46
N VAL A 242 -20.85 -3.19 19.46
CA VAL A 242 -20.11 -1.94 19.26
C VAL A 242 -18.68 -2.21 18.80
N ALA A 243 -18.00 -3.20 19.36
CA ALA A 243 -16.66 -3.59 18.96
C ALA A 243 -16.60 -3.99 17.47
N TYR A 244 -17.57 -4.79 16.99
CA TYR A 244 -17.68 -5.14 15.56
C TYR A 244 -17.97 -3.94 14.66
N LEU A 245 -18.82 -3.01 15.10
CA LEU A 245 -19.08 -1.79 14.34
C LEU A 245 -17.80 -0.96 14.18
N VAL A 246 -17.01 -0.80 15.25
CA VAL A 246 -15.71 -0.12 15.18
C VAL A 246 -14.76 -0.85 14.23
N LEU A 247 -14.68 -2.17 14.29
CA LEU A 247 -13.84 -2.98 13.39
C LEU A 247 -14.26 -2.81 11.92
N MET A 248 -15.57 -2.79 11.65
CA MET A 248 -16.10 -2.54 10.30
C MET A 248 -15.74 -1.14 9.78
N VAL A 249 -15.87 -0.11 10.61
CA VAL A 249 -15.47 1.25 10.24
C VAL A 249 -13.97 1.28 9.90
N LEU A 250 -13.13 0.68 10.73
CA LEU A 250 -11.68 0.60 10.49
C LEU A 250 -11.37 -0.13 9.17
N LEU A 251 -12.01 -1.26 8.90
CA LEU A 251 -11.87 -2.00 7.64
C LEU A 251 -12.21 -1.12 6.42
N PHE A 252 -13.33 -0.39 6.46
CA PHE A 252 -13.70 0.48 5.34
C PHE A 252 -12.73 1.65 5.18
N VAL A 253 -12.22 2.22 6.27
CA VAL A 253 -11.18 3.27 6.23
C VAL A 253 -9.91 2.73 5.57
N GLU A 254 -9.44 1.55 5.95
CA GLU A 254 -8.24 0.94 5.35
C GLU A 254 -8.42 0.60 3.88
N LEU A 255 -9.57 0.03 3.49
CA LEU A 255 -9.89 -0.17 2.09
C LEU A 255 -9.90 1.15 1.32
N GLY A 256 -10.42 2.22 1.92
CA GLY A 256 -10.37 3.57 1.35
C GLY A 256 -8.94 4.07 1.15
N VAL A 257 -8.05 3.85 2.11
CA VAL A 257 -6.60 4.16 2.01
C VAL A 257 -5.97 3.40 0.86
N ILE A 258 -6.21 2.09 0.75
CA ILE A 258 -5.68 1.25 -0.34
C ILE A 258 -6.20 1.72 -1.71
N PHE A 259 -7.51 2.03 -1.83
CA PHE A 259 -8.06 2.55 -3.08
C PHE A 259 -7.46 3.91 -3.47
N ARG A 260 -7.24 4.78 -2.49
CA ARG A 260 -6.59 6.08 -2.71
C ARG A 260 -5.15 5.91 -3.17
N ASP A 261 -4.42 5.01 -2.55
CA ASP A 261 -3.03 4.72 -2.91
C ASP A 261 -2.91 4.11 -4.31
N ARG A 262 -3.78 3.18 -4.69
CA ARG A 262 -3.87 2.68 -6.06
C ARG A 262 -4.10 3.79 -7.09
N LYS A 263 -4.97 4.76 -6.79
CA LYS A 263 -5.18 5.93 -7.66
C LYS A 263 -3.91 6.77 -7.76
N ARG A 264 -3.15 6.91 -6.65
CA ARG A 264 -1.84 7.57 -6.64
C ARG A 264 -0.88 6.87 -7.59
N ILE A 265 -0.70 5.55 -7.48
CA ILE A 265 0.19 4.75 -8.35
C ILE A 265 -0.19 4.93 -9.82
N VAL A 266 -1.47 4.86 -10.16
CA VAL A 266 -1.95 5.13 -11.53
C VAL A 266 -1.59 6.54 -11.98
N GLY A 267 -1.74 7.55 -11.12
CA GLY A 267 -1.32 8.92 -11.39
C GLY A 267 0.18 9.05 -11.65
N LEU A 268 1.02 8.30 -10.92
CA LEU A 268 2.48 8.27 -11.15
C LEU A 268 2.84 7.66 -12.51
N ILE A 269 2.15 6.59 -12.91
CA ILE A 269 2.31 5.97 -14.22
C ILE A 269 2.04 7.00 -15.32
N HIS A 270 0.92 7.70 -15.25
CA HIS A 270 0.56 8.74 -16.24
C HIS A 270 1.50 9.95 -16.21
N ARG A 271 2.07 10.29 -15.07
CA ARG A 271 2.95 11.45 -14.91
C ARG A 271 4.38 11.20 -15.37
N TYR A 272 4.95 10.05 -15.03
CA TYR A 272 6.38 9.82 -15.17
C TYR A 272 6.78 8.87 -16.29
N LEU A 273 5.88 8.07 -16.83
CA LEU A 273 6.23 7.10 -17.88
C LEU A 273 6.17 7.62 -19.31
N PRO A 274 5.34 8.62 -19.71
CA PRO A 274 5.28 9.08 -21.10
C PRO A 274 6.64 9.51 -21.71
N PRO A 275 7.59 10.12 -20.98
CA PRO A 275 8.90 10.46 -21.53
C PRO A 275 9.68 9.27 -22.10
N TYR A 276 9.41 8.05 -21.63
CA TYR A 276 10.06 6.81 -22.08
C TYR A 276 9.51 6.26 -23.40
N GLU A 277 8.44 6.85 -23.95
CA GLU A 277 7.93 6.52 -25.29
C GLU A 277 8.94 6.85 -26.39
N ARG A 278 9.68 7.95 -26.23
CA ARG A 278 10.70 8.37 -27.19
C ARG A 278 11.81 7.34 -27.40
N ASN A 279 12.08 6.55 -26.37
CA ASN A 279 13.10 5.49 -26.39
C ASN A 279 12.51 4.12 -26.75
N GLY A 280 11.24 4.04 -27.13
CA GLY A 280 10.56 2.79 -27.47
C GLY A 280 10.37 1.82 -26.30
N LEU A 281 10.65 2.26 -25.06
CA LEU A 281 10.55 1.42 -23.87
C LEU A 281 9.10 1.16 -23.46
N ILE A 282 8.23 2.11 -23.71
CA ILE A 282 6.80 2.08 -23.40
C ILE A 282 6.01 2.70 -24.57
N ASN A 283 4.73 2.41 -24.65
CA ASN A 283 3.82 3.08 -25.58
C ASN A 283 2.49 3.42 -24.88
N GLU A 284 1.62 4.19 -25.54
CA GLU A 284 0.33 4.60 -25.00
C GLU A 284 -0.54 3.41 -24.55
N ALA A 285 -0.51 2.29 -25.31
CA ALA A 285 -1.24 1.08 -24.95
C ALA A 285 -0.66 0.43 -23.68
N ASP A 286 0.64 0.54 -23.44
CA ASP A 286 1.28 0.07 -22.21
C ASP A 286 0.83 0.90 -21.01
N ILE A 287 0.77 2.23 -21.14
CA ILE A 287 0.28 3.13 -20.10
C ILE A 287 -1.17 2.77 -19.73
N PHE A 288 -2.02 2.57 -20.73
CA PHE A 288 -3.40 2.15 -20.52
C PHE A 288 -3.49 0.79 -19.83
N MET A 289 -2.70 -0.19 -20.26
CA MET A 289 -2.62 -1.52 -19.67
C MET A 289 -2.16 -1.45 -18.20
N LEU A 290 -1.13 -0.66 -17.90
CA LEU A 290 -0.54 -0.51 -16.56
C LEU A 290 -1.49 0.18 -15.58
N SER A 291 -2.41 1.01 -16.07
CA SER A 291 -3.31 1.84 -15.28
C SER A 291 -4.47 1.07 -14.63
N SER A 292 -4.66 -0.22 -14.95
CA SER A 292 -5.75 -1.01 -14.38
C SER A 292 -5.37 -2.46 -14.10
N LEU A 293 -5.93 -3.02 -13.02
CA LEU A 293 -5.77 -4.45 -12.70
C LEU A 293 -6.32 -5.36 -13.81
N LYS A 294 -7.42 -4.93 -14.47
CA LYS A 294 -8.01 -5.64 -15.61
C LYS A 294 -7.05 -5.67 -16.79
N GLY A 295 -6.49 -4.52 -17.16
CA GLY A 295 -5.50 -4.40 -18.25
C GLY A 295 -4.27 -5.26 -17.99
N ARG A 296 -3.70 -5.18 -16.77
CA ARG A 296 -2.55 -6.00 -16.37
C ARG A 296 -2.86 -7.50 -16.44
N ARG A 297 -4.05 -7.92 -15.99
CA ARG A 297 -4.48 -9.32 -16.07
C ARG A 297 -4.64 -9.78 -17.51
N GLN A 298 -5.29 -8.99 -18.37
CA GLN A 298 -5.46 -9.30 -19.79
C GLN A 298 -4.11 -9.43 -20.49
N ALA A 299 -3.17 -8.52 -20.24
CA ALA A 299 -1.83 -8.59 -20.79
C ALA A 299 -1.08 -9.86 -20.37
N ARG A 300 -1.18 -10.28 -19.09
CA ARG A 300 -0.60 -11.55 -18.63
C ARG A 300 -1.26 -12.77 -19.27
N GLN A 301 -2.59 -12.74 -19.49
CA GLN A 301 -3.31 -13.80 -20.20
C GLN A 301 -2.86 -13.90 -21.66
N TRP A 302 -2.73 -12.74 -22.33
CA TRP A 302 -2.19 -12.67 -23.69
C TRP A 302 -0.75 -13.21 -23.75
N ALA A 303 0.12 -12.77 -22.83
CA ALA A 303 1.50 -13.28 -22.75
C ALA A 303 1.58 -14.78 -22.49
N LYS A 304 0.62 -15.34 -21.73
CA LYS A 304 0.48 -16.80 -21.51
C LYS A 304 0.17 -17.54 -22.81
N ALA A 305 -0.73 -16.99 -23.61
CA ALA A 305 -1.14 -17.60 -24.88
C ALA A 305 0.01 -17.61 -25.92
N HIS A 306 0.89 -16.60 -25.91
CA HIS A 306 1.96 -16.46 -26.91
C HIS A 306 3.34 -16.94 -26.45
N GLY A 307 3.61 -16.97 -25.14
CA GLY A 307 4.93 -17.30 -24.58
C GLY A 307 4.86 -18.25 -23.37
N GLY A 308 3.71 -18.86 -23.10
CA GLY A 308 3.54 -19.80 -22.00
C GLY A 308 3.91 -19.19 -20.63
N LYS A 309 4.55 -20.01 -19.76
CA LYS A 309 5.00 -19.56 -18.43
C LYS A 309 6.09 -18.47 -18.49
N ALA A 310 6.97 -18.54 -19.50
CA ALA A 310 8.03 -17.54 -19.69
C ALA A 310 7.44 -16.18 -20.06
N GLY A 311 6.46 -16.14 -20.97
CA GLY A 311 5.74 -14.92 -21.35
C GLY A 311 5.02 -14.26 -20.15
N VAL A 312 4.36 -15.07 -19.30
CA VAL A 312 3.71 -14.53 -18.07
C VAL A 312 4.73 -13.90 -17.13
N ARG A 313 5.90 -14.52 -16.94
CA ARG A 313 6.97 -13.95 -16.10
C ARG A 313 7.46 -12.65 -16.66
N ALA A 314 7.82 -12.61 -17.94
CA ALA A 314 8.30 -11.41 -18.61
C ALA A 314 7.27 -10.26 -18.54
N MET A 315 5.98 -10.55 -18.79
CA MET A 315 4.92 -9.55 -18.65
C MET A 315 4.79 -9.05 -17.21
N SER A 316 4.91 -9.93 -16.22
CA SER A 316 4.87 -9.53 -14.81
C SER A 316 6.07 -8.68 -14.42
N ASP A 317 7.27 -9.04 -14.89
CA ASP A 317 8.50 -8.29 -14.66
C ASP A 317 8.43 -6.90 -15.33
N TYR A 318 7.88 -6.81 -16.54
CA TYR A 318 7.62 -5.55 -17.22
C TYR A 318 6.66 -4.64 -16.44
N GLN A 319 5.52 -5.20 -16.01
CA GLN A 319 4.50 -4.46 -15.25
C GLN A 319 5.04 -3.94 -13.92
N LEU A 320 5.82 -4.76 -13.20
CA LEU A 320 6.44 -4.38 -11.95
C LEU A 320 7.50 -3.30 -12.17
N ALA A 321 8.44 -3.52 -13.09
CA ALA A 321 9.51 -2.56 -13.38
C ALA A 321 8.97 -1.18 -13.81
N ALA A 322 7.89 -1.16 -14.61
CA ALA A 322 7.23 0.09 -15.01
C ALA A 322 6.60 0.81 -13.80
N THR A 323 5.98 0.08 -12.88
CA THR A 323 5.41 0.66 -11.65
C THR A 323 6.51 1.21 -10.75
N GLU A 324 7.56 0.41 -10.47
CA GLU A 324 8.71 0.84 -9.68
C GLU A 324 9.44 2.05 -10.30
N LEU A 325 9.48 2.14 -11.62
CA LEU A 325 10.05 3.31 -12.30
C LEU A 325 9.26 4.59 -11.99
N GLY A 326 7.92 4.52 -11.98
CA GLY A 326 7.07 5.63 -11.57
C GLY A 326 7.28 6.05 -10.11
N LEU A 327 7.38 5.07 -9.21
CA LEU A 327 7.64 5.29 -7.78
C LEU A 327 9.05 5.83 -7.52
N LEU A 328 10.05 5.35 -8.27
CA LEU A 328 11.42 5.87 -8.19
C LEU A 328 11.48 7.37 -8.53
N HIS A 329 10.75 7.80 -9.56
CA HIS A 329 10.64 9.23 -9.90
C HIS A 329 9.96 10.03 -8.79
N GLU A 330 8.90 9.51 -8.19
CA GLU A 330 8.25 10.17 -7.07
C GLU A 330 9.19 10.28 -5.85
N ARG A 331 9.93 9.21 -5.51
CA ARG A 331 10.94 9.25 -4.44
C ARG A 331 12.01 10.30 -4.70
N ALA A 332 12.53 10.36 -5.92
CA ALA A 332 13.53 11.35 -6.31
C ALA A 332 12.98 12.78 -6.20
N SER A 333 11.74 13.02 -6.64
CA SER A 333 11.10 14.34 -6.54
C SER A 333 10.89 14.82 -5.10
N ARG A 334 10.83 13.89 -4.14
CA ARG A 334 10.75 14.18 -2.69
C ARG A 334 12.12 14.27 -2.01
N GLY A 335 13.23 14.18 -2.75
CA GLY A 335 14.59 14.16 -2.19
C GLY A 335 14.94 12.88 -1.43
N GLY A 336 14.18 11.81 -1.64
CA GLY A 336 14.37 10.51 -0.96
C GLY A 336 15.48 9.63 -1.54
N THR A 337 16.06 10.01 -2.69
CA THR A 337 17.10 9.26 -3.39
C THR A 337 18.16 10.22 -3.91
N ASP A 338 19.43 9.88 -3.76
CA ASP A 338 20.51 10.63 -4.38
C ASP A 338 20.58 10.36 -5.89
N GLU A 339 21.20 11.29 -6.62
CA GLU A 339 21.24 11.29 -8.09
C GLU A 339 21.95 10.05 -8.68
N ARG A 340 22.97 9.53 -8.01
CA ARG A 340 23.69 8.33 -8.45
C ARG A 340 22.81 7.09 -8.33
N SER A 341 22.25 6.87 -7.14
CA SER A 341 21.32 5.75 -6.86
C SER A 341 20.08 5.82 -7.74
N PHE A 342 19.55 7.03 -7.99
CA PHE A 342 18.44 7.22 -8.93
C PHE A 342 18.80 6.72 -10.33
N ARG A 343 19.94 7.18 -10.90
CA ARG A 343 20.36 6.79 -12.26
C ARG A 343 20.66 5.30 -12.37
N GLU A 344 21.30 4.71 -11.38
CA GLU A 344 21.61 3.28 -11.36
C GLU A 344 20.31 2.44 -11.38
N ARG A 345 19.35 2.76 -10.52
CA ARG A 345 18.06 2.08 -10.47
C ARG A 345 17.21 2.32 -11.70
N GLN A 346 17.17 3.55 -12.19
CA GLN A 346 16.45 3.91 -13.43
C GLN A 346 16.94 3.06 -14.61
N ARG A 347 18.26 2.92 -14.76
CA ARG A 347 18.85 2.06 -15.82
C ARG A 347 18.46 0.61 -15.62
N ALA A 348 18.62 0.07 -14.42
CA ALA A 348 18.29 -1.33 -14.13
C ALA A 348 16.82 -1.65 -14.43
N LEU A 349 15.89 -0.76 -14.07
CA LEU A 349 14.46 -0.92 -14.36
C LEU A 349 14.17 -0.82 -15.86
N ALA A 350 14.79 0.14 -16.56
CA ALA A 350 14.66 0.30 -18.01
C ALA A 350 15.21 -0.93 -18.74
N ASP A 351 16.37 -1.45 -18.35
CA ASP A 351 16.97 -2.67 -18.92
C ASP A 351 16.08 -3.89 -18.68
N LEU A 352 15.49 -4.02 -17.48
CA LEU A 352 14.54 -5.08 -17.18
C LEU A 352 13.29 -5.00 -18.06
N MET A 353 12.73 -3.80 -18.25
CA MET A 353 11.60 -3.57 -19.14
C MET A 353 11.95 -3.92 -20.59
N ALA A 354 13.11 -3.48 -21.09
CA ALA A 354 13.57 -3.77 -22.44
C ALA A 354 13.76 -5.28 -22.65
N HIS A 355 14.38 -5.96 -21.69
CA HIS A 355 14.58 -7.42 -21.74
C HIS A 355 13.26 -8.20 -21.72
N ALA A 356 12.34 -7.81 -20.86
CA ALA A 356 11.01 -8.39 -20.81
C ALA A 356 10.28 -8.20 -22.16
N ARG A 357 10.41 -7.03 -22.76
CA ARG A 357 9.78 -6.70 -24.05
C ARG A 357 10.27 -7.56 -25.22
N MET A 358 11.52 -8.01 -25.21
CA MET A 358 12.03 -8.95 -26.20
C MET A 358 11.33 -10.32 -26.16
N SER A 359 10.82 -10.71 -25.01
CA SER A 359 10.09 -11.98 -24.82
C SER A 359 8.64 -11.93 -25.31
N PHE A 360 8.08 -10.74 -25.49
CA PHE A 360 6.71 -10.51 -26.00
C PHE A 360 6.63 -9.11 -26.62
N PRO A 361 6.73 -8.95 -27.93
CA PRO A 361 6.42 -7.69 -28.57
C PRO A 361 4.94 -7.36 -28.32
N LEU A 362 4.66 -6.32 -27.49
CA LEU A 362 3.29 -5.87 -27.31
C LEU A 362 2.77 -5.32 -28.65
N PRO A 363 1.55 -5.71 -29.09
CA PRO A 363 1.01 -5.22 -30.34
C PRO A 363 0.87 -3.69 -30.27
N GLY A 364 1.68 -3.00 -31.06
CA GLY A 364 1.48 -1.59 -31.32
C GLY A 364 0.17 -1.38 -32.10
N ARG A 365 -0.29 -0.14 -32.22
CA ARG A 365 -1.51 0.21 -33.01
C ARG A 365 -1.54 -0.47 -34.37
N HIS A 366 -0.40 -0.57 -35.06
CA HIS A 366 -0.27 -1.23 -36.35
C HIS A 366 -0.47 -2.75 -36.32
N GLN A 367 -0.05 -3.42 -35.23
CA GLN A 367 -0.25 -4.86 -35.08
C GLN A 367 -1.69 -5.21 -34.63
N GLN A 368 -2.35 -4.33 -33.87
CA GLN A 368 -3.77 -4.49 -33.55
C GLN A 368 -4.67 -4.30 -34.79
N ALA A 369 -4.31 -3.41 -35.71
CA ALA A 369 -4.99 -3.27 -37.00
C ALA A 369 -4.79 -4.50 -37.89
N ALA A 370 -3.58 -5.05 -37.93
CA ALA A 370 -3.29 -6.28 -38.66
C ALA A 370 -3.99 -7.53 -38.06
N ALA A 371 -4.07 -7.63 -36.71
CA ALA A 371 -4.76 -8.73 -36.04
C ALA A 371 -6.29 -8.67 -36.20
N LYS A 372 -6.84 -7.50 -36.56
CA LYS A 372 -8.26 -7.30 -36.89
C LYS A 372 -8.56 -7.33 -38.39
N GLY A 373 -7.56 -7.68 -39.24
CA GLY A 373 -7.72 -7.67 -40.70
C GLY A 373 -7.90 -6.27 -41.29
N VAL A 374 -7.61 -5.21 -40.53
CA VAL A 374 -7.66 -3.83 -41.03
C VAL A 374 -6.30 -3.46 -41.61
N PRO A 375 -6.18 -3.16 -42.89
CA PRO A 375 -4.90 -2.75 -43.49
C PRO A 375 -4.43 -1.42 -42.86
N PRO A 376 -3.10 -1.22 -42.72
CA PRO A 376 -2.57 0.03 -42.16
C PRO A 376 -3.01 1.22 -43.00
N PRO A 377 -3.23 2.42 -42.38
CA PRO A 377 -3.61 3.62 -43.12
C PRO A 377 -2.56 3.93 -44.18
N GLY A 378 -2.97 3.98 -45.46
CA GLY A 378 -2.07 4.20 -46.60
C GLY A 378 -1.79 2.94 -47.43
N TYR A 379 -2.30 1.78 -47.10
CA TYR A 379 -2.17 0.58 -47.91
C TYR A 379 -3.30 0.54 -48.94
N ALA A 380 -2.97 0.84 -50.20
CA ALA A 380 -3.90 0.62 -51.31
C ALA A 380 -4.00 -0.89 -51.57
N PRO A 381 -5.18 -1.47 -51.82
CA PRO A 381 -5.33 -2.88 -52.17
C PRO A 381 -4.55 -3.14 -53.47
N GLY A 382 -3.50 -3.96 -53.41
CA GLY A 382 -2.65 -4.31 -54.57
C GLY A 382 -1.19 -3.89 -54.48
N ALA A 383 -0.76 -3.15 -53.43
CA ALA A 383 0.65 -2.85 -53.23
C ALA A 383 1.40 -4.01 -52.53
N PRO A 384 2.58 -4.41 -52.98
CA PRO A 384 3.38 -5.44 -52.32
C PRO A 384 3.84 -4.98 -50.92
N PRO A 385 4.05 -5.91 -49.95
CA PRO A 385 4.46 -5.55 -48.61
C PRO A 385 5.80 -4.81 -48.59
N PRO A 386 6.02 -3.84 -47.70
CA PRO A 386 7.29 -3.13 -47.57
C PRO A 386 8.43 -4.12 -47.28
N GLY A 387 9.42 -4.16 -48.15
CA GLY A 387 10.60 -5.02 -48.02
C GLY A 387 10.76 -6.09 -49.12
N THR A 388 9.82 -6.22 -50.06
CA THR A 388 10.04 -7.00 -51.28
C THR A 388 10.66 -6.10 -52.37
N PRO A 389 11.86 -6.43 -52.91
CA PRO A 389 12.38 -5.72 -54.04
C PRO A 389 11.44 -5.90 -55.25
N PRO A 390 11.30 -4.87 -56.14
CA PRO A 390 10.42 -4.96 -57.29
C PRO A 390 10.90 -6.09 -58.22
N PRO A 391 9.98 -6.88 -58.80
CA PRO A 391 10.36 -7.94 -59.73
C PRO A 391 10.89 -7.31 -61.00
N GLY A 392 12.15 -7.58 -61.36
CA GLY A 392 12.71 -7.29 -62.65
C GLY A 392 13.95 -6.41 -62.67
N TYR A 393 15.07 -6.93 -62.20
CA TYR A 393 16.40 -6.63 -62.75
C TYR A 393 17.22 -7.93 -62.70
N GLY A 394 17.12 -8.69 -63.78
CA GLY A 394 18.11 -9.71 -64.13
C GLY A 394 19.32 -9.02 -64.77
N PRO A 395 20.54 -9.61 -64.72
CA PRO A 395 21.73 -9.01 -65.30
C PRO A 395 21.65 -9.11 -66.84
N GLY A 396 21.46 -7.94 -67.50
CA GLY A 396 21.52 -7.81 -68.95
C GLY A 396 22.80 -7.13 -69.33
N THR A 397 23.49 -7.77 -70.30
CA THR A 397 24.71 -7.47 -70.99
C THR A 397 24.86 -6.03 -71.54
N PRO A 398 26.10 -5.51 -71.71
CA PRO A 398 26.36 -4.13 -72.18
C PRO A 398 26.25 -4.00 -73.71
N GLY A 399 25.62 -2.92 -74.15
CA GLY A 399 25.54 -2.62 -75.60
C GLY A 399 25.17 -1.17 -75.87
N SER A 400 26.19 -0.38 -76.29
CA SER A 400 26.23 0.77 -77.20
C SER A 400 25.15 1.85 -77.07
N GLY A 401 25.62 3.12 -76.81
CA GLY A 401 24.98 4.38 -77.18
C GLY A 401 25.03 4.65 -78.68
N PRO A 402 24.73 5.85 -79.24
CA PRO A 402 24.67 7.20 -78.69
C PRO A 402 23.56 8.10 -79.28
N THR A 403 23.63 9.44 -78.99
CA THR A 403 23.06 10.61 -79.65
C THR A 403 21.57 10.91 -79.48
N GLY A 404 21.05 12.06 -79.16
CA GLY A 404 21.41 13.42 -79.46
C GLY A 404 20.26 14.36 -79.13
N TYR A 405 20.62 15.60 -78.85
CA TYR A 405 19.88 16.87 -78.96
C TYR A 405 18.60 17.17 -78.18
N GLY A 406 18.73 18.22 -77.34
CA GLY A 406 17.70 19.08 -76.80
C GLY A 406 17.04 20.00 -77.81
N PRO A 407 16.56 21.22 -77.50
CA PRO A 407 15.99 21.76 -76.26
C PRO A 407 14.54 22.25 -76.49
N ASP A 408 13.81 22.67 -75.48
CA ASP A 408 13.07 23.93 -75.39
C ASP A 408 12.10 23.97 -74.26
N ALA A 409 12.20 25.02 -73.43
CA ALA A 409 11.23 25.50 -72.47
C ALA A 409 10.04 26.19 -73.25
N PRO A 410 8.97 26.76 -72.63
CA PRO A 410 8.74 27.17 -71.25
C PRO A 410 7.28 26.99 -70.72
N GLY A 411 7.04 27.31 -69.45
CA GLY A 411 5.77 27.92 -69.17
C GLY A 411 5.10 27.48 -67.87
N SER A 412 5.35 28.22 -66.85
CA SER A 412 4.43 28.90 -65.93
C SER A 412 3.24 28.16 -65.27
N GLY A 413 3.20 28.25 -63.96
CA GLY A 413 1.96 28.28 -63.13
C GLY A 413 2.15 27.90 -61.68
N PRO A 414 1.84 28.78 -60.70
CA PRO A 414 2.10 28.52 -59.32
C PRO A 414 1.05 27.62 -58.68
N SER A 415 1.50 26.67 -57.85
CA SER A 415 0.65 25.86 -57.01
C SER A 415 -0.01 26.68 -55.92
N PRO A 416 -1.29 26.42 -55.58
CA PRO A 416 -1.99 27.10 -54.48
C PRO A 416 -1.49 26.62 -53.12
N GLY A 417 -1.23 27.58 -52.25
CA GLY A 417 -0.85 27.36 -50.88
C GLY A 417 -1.94 26.62 -50.05
N TYR A 418 -1.50 25.67 -49.29
CA TYR A 418 -2.32 25.06 -48.25
C TYR A 418 -2.44 26.04 -47.07
N ARG A 419 -3.65 26.58 -46.89
CA ARG A 419 -4.09 27.25 -45.65
C ARG A 419 -4.16 26.24 -44.54
N ALA A 420 -3.48 26.52 -43.41
CA ALA A 420 -3.65 25.86 -42.15
C ALA A 420 -5.08 26.11 -41.64
N GLY A 421 -5.90 25.09 -41.61
CA GLY A 421 -7.21 25.07 -40.97
C GLY A 421 -7.05 24.86 -39.46
N ALA A 422 -7.48 25.84 -38.68
CA ALA A 422 -7.59 25.74 -37.24
C ALA A 422 -8.60 24.63 -36.86
N TYR A 423 -8.16 23.63 -36.16
CA TYR A 423 -9.05 22.67 -35.47
C TYR A 423 -9.59 23.33 -34.22
N GLY A 424 -10.90 23.59 -34.19
CA GLY A 424 -11.64 23.96 -33.00
C GLY A 424 -11.74 22.77 -32.01
N PRO A 425 -11.97 23.03 -30.70
CA PRO A 425 -12.07 21.99 -29.69
C PRO A 425 -13.34 21.16 -29.91
N PRO A 426 -13.33 19.85 -29.46
CA PRO A 426 -14.49 18.99 -29.54
C PRO A 426 -15.61 19.46 -28.60
N PRO A 427 -16.91 19.16 -28.88
CA PRO A 427 -18.04 19.63 -28.12
C PRO A 427 -17.99 19.09 -26.69
N GLY A 428 -18.17 20.01 -25.73
CA GLY A 428 -18.24 19.74 -24.30
C GLY A 428 -19.45 18.86 -23.95
N TYR A 429 -19.22 17.94 -23.02
CA TYR A 429 -20.28 17.26 -22.28
C TYR A 429 -20.99 18.30 -21.41
N GLY A 430 -22.31 18.47 -21.64
CA GLY A 430 -23.16 19.34 -20.85
C GLY A 430 -23.21 18.93 -19.39
N GLU A 431 -23.03 19.90 -18.52
CA GLU A 431 -23.34 19.76 -17.09
C GLU A 431 -24.84 19.50 -16.91
N PRO A 432 -25.26 18.65 -15.95
CA PRO A 432 -26.67 18.52 -15.59
C PRO A 432 -27.14 19.78 -14.87
N GLY A 433 -28.20 20.40 -15.41
CA GLY A 433 -28.86 21.56 -14.82
C GLY A 433 -29.48 21.28 -13.46
N PRO A 434 -29.64 22.29 -12.62
CA PRO A 434 -30.22 22.16 -11.30
C PRO A 434 -31.75 21.88 -11.36
N PRO A 435 -32.33 21.22 -10.33
CA PRO A 435 -33.74 20.89 -10.31
C PRO A 435 -34.61 22.16 -10.18
N PRO A 436 -35.83 22.20 -10.75
CA PRO A 436 -36.70 23.37 -10.72
C PRO A 436 -37.33 23.57 -9.33
N GLY A 437 -37.15 24.76 -8.77
CA GLY A 437 -37.92 25.18 -7.61
C GLY A 437 -37.14 25.87 -6.48
N ALA A 438 -36.31 26.86 -6.75
CA ALA A 438 -35.87 27.82 -5.73
C ALA A 438 -35.82 29.23 -6.30
N THR A 439 -36.71 30.11 -5.84
CA THR A 439 -36.74 31.54 -6.07
C THR A 439 -35.51 32.21 -5.41
N PRO A 440 -34.88 33.17 -6.07
CA PRO A 440 -33.76 33.92 -5.48
C PRO A 440 -34.21 34.95 -4.44
N PRO A 441 -33.49 35.16 -3.31
CA PRO A 441 -33.75 36.26 -2.41
C PRO A 441 -33.13 37.55 -2.95
N GLY A 442 -33.91 38.65 -2.81
CA GLY A 442 -33.53 40.00 -3.17
C GLY A 442 -32.51 40.63 -2.22
N PRO A 443 -31.93 41.78 -2.58
CA PRO A 443 -30.79 42.39 -1.86
C PRO A 443 -31.19 43.27 -0.70
N GLY A 444 -30.47 43.22 0.42
CA GLY A 444 -30.18 44.33 1.30
C GLY A 444 -30.94 44.43 2.61
N ALA A 445 -30.21 44.20 3.73
CA ALA A 445 -30.27 45.03 4.93
C ALA A 445 -29.12 44.67 5.91
N PRO A 446 -28.61 45.63 6.72
CA PRO A 446 -27.39 45.49 7.51
C PRO A 446 -27.58 44.81 8.88
N PRO A 447 -26.48 44.49 9.62
CA PRO A 447 -26.52 43.60 10.77
C PRO A 447 -27.11 44.24 12.02
N GLY A 448 -28.06 43.55 12.63
CA GLY A 448 -28.69 43.91 13.91
C GLY A 448 -28.17 43.01 15.05
N THR A 449 -27.95 43.65 16.15
CA THR A 449 -27.56 43.24 17.51
C THR A 449 -28.23 41.96 18.05
N PRO A 450 -27.56 41.22 18.98
CA PRO A 450 -28.07 39.99 19.59
C PRO A 450 -29.10 40.32 20.71
N PRO A 451 -30.10 39.45 20.94
CA PRO A 451 -31.03 39.57 22.07
C PRO A 451 -30.48 38.93 23.35
N PRO A 452 -30.98 39.38 24.54
CA PRO A 452 -30.43 39.06 25.84
C PRO A 452 -30.98 37.79 26.47
N GLY A 453 -30.24 37.33 27.51
CA GLY A 453 -30.30 36.08 28.22
C GLY A 453 -31.57 35.66 28.96
N TYR A 454 -31.51 34.45 29.43
CA TYR A 454 -32.24 33.93 30.57
C TYR A 454 -31.30 33.06 31.43
N GLY A 455 -30.93 33.56 32.62
CA GLY A 455 -30.72 32.74 33.78
C GLY A 455 -32.06 32.63 34.52
N PRO A 456 -32.22 31.93 35.61
CA PRO A 456 -31.28 31.72 36.72
C PRO A 456 -31.42 30.38 37.47
N GLY A 457 -30.59 30.14 38.49
CA GLY A 457 -30.94 29.22 39.54
C GLY A 457 -29.74 28.66 40.34
N VAL A 458 -29.29 29.42 41.33
CA VAL A 458 -28.53 28.92 42.48
C VAL A 458 -29.47 28.96 43.69
N PRO A 459 -29.40 28.00 44.65
CA PRO A 459 -28.90 28.32 45.95
C PRO A 459 -28.22 27.16 46.74
N PRO A 460 -27.86 27.32 48.04
CA PRO A 460 -26.54 27.76 48.49
C PRO A 460 -25.94 26.77 49.52
N GLY A 461 -24.69 26.98 49.93
CA GLY A 461 -24.17 26.37 51.16
C GLY A 461 -22.66 26.41 51.29
N GLN A 462 -22.17 27.38 52.00
CA GLN A 462 -21.17 27.39 53.08
C GLN A 462 -19.90 26.55 52.88
N GLY A 463 -18.69 27.00 52.94
CA GLY A 463 -18.04 28.06 53.66
C GLY A 463 -16.71 27.52 54.12
N SER A 464 -15.66 28.24 53.94
CA SER A 464 -14.52 28.40 54.85
C SER A 464 -13.30 28.90 54.09
N GLY A 465 -12.73 29.96 54.58
CA GLY A 465 -11.75 30.80 53.96
C GLY A 465 -10.31 30.31 54.13
N ALA A 466 -9.46 30.91 53.30
CA ALA A 466 -8.05 31.12 53.57
C ALA A 466 -7.59 32.37 52.76
N PRO A 467 -6.59 33.11 53.25
CA PRO A 467 -6.33 34.51 52.89
C PRO A 467 -5.53 34.71 51.60
N PRO A 468 -5.41 35.96 51.12
CA PRO A 468 -4.85 36.27 49.81
C PRO A 468 -3.33 36.32 49.84
N GLU A 469 -2.68 35.68 48.87
CA GLU A 469 -1.26 35.87 48.59
C GLU A 469 -1.04 37.03 47.62
N GLN A 470 -0.06 37.82 47.97
CA GLN A 470 0.35 39.07 47.34
C GLN A 470 0.97 38.84 45.97
N GLY A 471 0.63 39.71 45.01
CA GLY A 471 1.18 39.72 43.69
C GLY A 471 2.65 40.11 43.61
N HIS A 472 3.39 39.36 42.79
CA HIS A 472 4.72 39.77 42.31
C HIS A 472 4.59 40.31 40.86
N PRO A 473 5.32 41.38 40.51
CA PRO A 473 5.33 41.89 39.14
C PRO A 473 6.12 41.00 38.18
N PRO A 474 5.81 41.02 36.87
CA PRO A 474 6.53 40.23 35.87
C PRO A 474 7.95 40.79 35.65
N PRO A 475 8.92 39.91 35.31
CA PRO A 475 10.28 40.34 34.96
C PRO A 475 10.31 41.00 33.57
N PRO A 476 11.29 41.90 33.31
CA PRO A 476 11.37 42.68 32.07
C PRO A 476 11.83 41.81 30.89
N ASP A 477 11.27 42.15 29.72
CA ASP A 477 11.60 41.57 28.43
C ASP A 477 13.08 41.76 28.07
N HIS A 478 13.80 40.64 27.87
CA HIS A 478 15.09 40.64 27.21
C HIS A 478 14.90 40.27 25.73
N PRO A 479 15.47 41.02 24.79
CA PRO A 479 15.39 40.69 23.37
C PRO A 479 16.23 39.46 23.08
N SER A 480 15.62 38.49 22.40
CA SER A 480 16.27 37.27 21.89
C SER A 480 17.30 37.61 20.81
N PRO A 481 18.46 36.98 20.79
CA PRO A 481 19.45 37.15 19.72
C PRO A 481 18.95 36.60 18.38
N PRO A 482 19.36 37.20 17.23
CA PRO A 482 18.92 36.76 15.92
C PRO A 482 19.49 35.41 15.56
N PHE A 483 18.66 34.54 14.96
CA PHE A 483 19.05 33.26 14.42
C PHE A 483 20.13 33.40 13.35
N PRO A 484 21.17 32.55 13.34
CA PRO A 484 22.15 32.52 12.25
C PRO A 484 21.48 31.98 10.97
N GLY A 485 21.65 32.71 9.89
CA GLY A 485 21.17 32.30 8.56
C GLY A 485 21.88 31.04 8.04
N PRO A 486 21.31 30.35 7.05
CA PRO A 486 21.86 29.10 6.52
C PRO A 486 23.24 29.34 5.88
N PRO A 487 24.18 28.40 6.02
CA PRO A 487 25.53 28.51 5.47
C PRO A 487 25.47 28.56 3.93
N ARG A 488 26.15 29.57 3.37
CA ARG A 488 26.37 29.69 1.91
C ARG A 488 27.34 28.59 1.46
N TRP A 489 26.90 27.80 0.51
CA TRP A 489 27.72 26.79 -0.14
C TRP A 489 28.71 27.47 -1.08
N ASN A 490 30.03 27.30 -0.84
CA ASN A 490 31.08 27.70 -1.76
C ASN A 490 31.60 26.43 -2.45
N PRO A 491 31.61 26.38 -3.78
CA PRO A 491 32.20 25.24 -4.50
C PRO A 491 33.74 25.27 -4.38
N PRO A 492 34.42 24.11 -4.34
CA PRO A 492 35.86 24.04 -4.31
C PRO A 492 36.48 24.50 -5.64
N PRO A 493 37.76 25.07 -5.62
CA PRO A 493 38.42 25.51 -6.82
C PRO A 493 38.76 24.35 -7.75
N ARG A 494 38.62 24.60 -9.05
CA ARG A 494 39.01 23.67 -10.11
C ARG A 494 40.55 23.62 -10.17
N THR A 495 41.12 22.46 -10.01
CA THR A 495 42.43 22.07 -10.52
C THR A 495 42.27 20.91 -11.47
#